data_1917420adccb8672cb50f6da3e58451d
#
_entry.id   1917420adccb8672cb50f6da3e58451d
#
_cell.length_a   1.000
_cell.length_b   1.000
_cell.length_c   1.000
_cell.angle_alpha   90.00
_cell.angle_beta   90.00
_cell.angle_gamma   90.00
#
_symmetry.space_group_name_H-M   'P 1'
#
loop_
_entity.id
_entity.type
_entity.pdbx_description
1 polymer ?
#
loop_
_entity_poly.entity_id
_entity_poly.type
_entity_poly.pdbx_seq_one_letter_code
_entity_poly.pdbx_strand_id
1 'polypeptide(L)'
;MLGGEASPAPPSPAPLVGFSYSPIISTYLNRDPAVDLSTLLTKTDPDLVRLPVYWDLTQASPGTLDFTVTDQLLEVIADHNRTSSRQVRVILTIGARNFLYPELHAPSWAGPREQPELGLAQQGSDYRAYFDATLVRYRSSPLLYAWQIENEPFDYVANESTGDDQITPEQMDWEISEAHRLDPNHRAVTTTFDAWNVLLDWFQANLASVFEALRGHPSGHPAVALETGDALGLDLYVDGPSTPYRFATVALRTSWKAEAIRYWSAAASSQGKTVWLTEMQAQPWATDPGDFTANDLLVSARVYRNAPLQVVLLWGVETWLADPAWMQAATQAMGVLRTPSATPAPPR
;
A
#
# COMPACT_ATOMS: atom_id res chain seq x y z
N MET A 1 40.43 13.89 -26.98
CA MET A 1 39.30 14.23 -26.09
C MET A 1 39.17 13.03 -25.16
N LEU A 2 39.59 13.21 -23.92
CA LEU A 2 39.50 12.18 -22.89
C LEU A 2 38.02 12.12 -22.43
N GLY A 3 37.35 11.00 -22.68
CA GLY A 3 36.03 10.72 -22.13
C GLY A 3 36.11 10.65 -20.61
N GLY A 4 35.53 11.63 -19.93
CA GLY A 4 35.34 11.54 -18.49
C GLY A 4 34.39 10.40 -18.19
N GLU A 5 34.88 9.37 -17.50
CA GLU A 5 34.01 8.34 -16.90
C GLU A 5 33.07 9.04 -15.92
N ALA A 6 31.77 8.95 -16.21
CA ALA A 6 30.76 9.42 -15.27
C ALA A 6 30.92 8.65 -13.98
N SER A 7 31.16 9.36 -12.88
CA SER A 7 31.21 8.76 -11.55
C SER A 7 29.93 7.96 -11.30
N PRO A 8 29.99 6.73 -10.80
CA PRO A 8 28.80 5.95 -10.51
C PRO A 8 27.89 6.76 -9.56
N ALA A 9 26.61 6.82 -9.87
CA ALA A 9 25.63 7.48 -9.01
C ALA A 9 25.73 6.88 -7.58
N PRO A 10 25.61 7.72 -6.55
CA PRO A 10 25.63 7.21 -5.17
C PRO A 10 24.50 6.17 -5.00
N PRO A 11 24.76 5.11 -4.22
CA PRO A 11 23.72 4.11 -3.96
C PRO A 11 22.48 4.78 -3.37
N SER A 12 21.30 4.38 -3.85
CA SER A 12 20.03 4.84 -3.27
C SER A 12 20.01 4.51 -1.78
N PRO A 13 19.47 5.39 -0.92
CA PRO A 13 19.29 5.09 0.49
C PRO A 13 18.44 3.81 0.64
N ALA A 14 18.70 3.04 1.70
CA ALA A 14 17.85 1.89 2.01
C ALA A 14 16.39 2.32 2.20
N PRO A 15 15.42 1.51 1.76
CA PRO A 15 14.02 1.83 1.96
C PRO A 15 13.64 1.83 3.44
N LEU A 16 12.62 2.60 3.81
CA LEU A 16 11.91 2.40 5.06
C LEU A 16 11.06 1.14 4.93
N VAL A 17 11.15 0.25 5.90
CA VAL A 17 10.50 -1.06 5.84
C VAL A 17 9.52 -1.22 6.99
N GLY A 18 8.32 -1.69 6.66
CA GLY A 18 7.28 -1.89 7.66
C GLY A 18 6.23 -2.91 7.20
N PHE A 19 5.03 -2.75 7.72
CA PHE A 19 3.91 -3.64 7.40
C PHE A 19 2.58 -2.89 7.43
N SER A 20 1.55 -3.49 6.82
CA SER A 20 0.17 -3.04 6.94
C SER A 20 -0.51 -3.79 8.07
N TYR A 21 -1.30 -3.07 8.89
CA TYR A 21 -2.04 -3.66 9.99
C TYR A 21 -3.48 -3.15 10.04
N SER A 22 -4.44 -4.06 10.05
CA SER A 22 -5.86 -3.77 10.24
C SER A 22 -6.36 -4.32 11.57
N PRO A 23 -7.04 -3.51 12.41
CA PRO A 23 -7.63 -3.99 13.66
C PRO A 23 -8.76 -5.02 13.43
N ILE A 24 -9.39 -4.99 12.24
CA ILE A 24 -10.43 -5.95 11.85
C ILE A 24 -9.86 -7.37 11.79
N ILE A 25 -8.60 -7.54 11.33
CA ILE A 25 -7.93 -8.84 11.30
C ILE A 25 -7.84 -9.46 12.70
N SER A 26 -7.38 -8.68 13.69
CA SER A 26 -7.28 -9.17 15.06
C SER A 26 -8.65 -9.51 15.65
N THR A 27 -9.65 -8.67 15.40
CA THR A 27 -11.03 -8.95 15.81
C THR A 27 -11.57 -10.25 15.18
N TYR A 28 -11.32 -10.45 13.89
CA TYR A 28 -11.68 -11.68 13.18
C TYR A 28 -11.00 -12.91 13.77
N LEU A 29 -9.75 -12.79 14.23
CA LEU A 29 -8.99 -13.84 14.89
C LEU A 29 -9.36 -13.99 16.39
N ASN A 30 -10.36 -13.26 16.90
CA ASN A 30 -10.73 -13.19 18.32
C ASN A 30 -9.54 -12.78 19.22
N ARG A 31 -8.77 -11.81 18.79
CA ARG A 31 -7.59 -11.28 19.48
C ARG A 31 -7.78 -9.78 19.75
N ASP A 32 -7.03 -9.25 20.69
CA ASP A 32 -7.01 -7.82 21.00
C ASP A 32 -6.11 -7.06 20.00
N PRO A 33 -6.64 -6.07 19.27
CA PRO A 33 -5.87 -5.32 18.29
C PRO A 33 -4.65 -4.59 18.86
N ALA A 34 -4.75 -4.03 20.06
CA ALA A 34 -3.63 -3.32 20.69
C ALA A 34 -2.50 -4.28 21.10
N VAL A 35 -2.86 -5.47 21.59
CA VAL A 35 -1.90 -6.52 21.96
C VAL A 35 -1.21 -7.08 20.71
N ASP A 36 -1.95 -7.31 19.64
CA ASP A 36 -1.40 -7.81 18.39
C ASP A 36 -0.45 -6.80 17.74
N LEU A 37 -0.85 -5.54 17.65
CA LEU A 37 0.02 -4.47 17.13
C LEU A 37 1.30 -4.36 17.97
N SER A 38 1.19 -4.33 19.30
CA SER A 38 2.36 -4.29 20.20
C SER A 38 3.30 -5.50 20.00
N THR A 39 2.72 -6.68 19.76
CA THR A 39 3.47 -7.90 19.46
C THR A 39 4.22 -7.78 18.14
N LEU A 40 3.55 -7.29 17.08
CA LEU A 40 4.16 -7.07 15.77
C LEU A 40 5.31 -6.06 15.85
N LEU A 41 5.10 -4.91 16.50
CA LEU A 41 6.12 -3.89 16.72
C LEU A 41 7.36 -4.46 17.40
N THR A 42 7.17 -5.21 18.49
CA THR A 42 8.27 -5.81 19.27
C THR A 42 9.02 -6.88 18.50
N LYS A 43 8.32 -7.69 17.68
CA LYS A 43 8.94 -8.82 16.96
C LYS A 43 9.65 -8.40 15.68
N THR A 44 9.14 -7.38 14.99
CA THR A 44 9.61 -7.02 13.65
C THR A 44 10.43 -5.73 13.61
N ASP A 45 10.37 -4.90 14.65
CA ASP A 45 11.07 -3.61 14.76
C ASP A 45 10.96 -2.77 13.47
N PRO A 46 9.74 -2.38 13.04
CA PRO A 46 9.52 -1.72 11.76
C PRO A 46 9.95 -0.25 11.78
N ASP A 47 10.16 0.35 10.59
CA ASP A 47 10.32 1.80 10.42
C ASP A 47 8.95 2.48 10.26
N LEU A 48 8.00 1.75 9.65
CA LEU A 48 6.66 2.23 9.33
C LEU A 48 5.59 1.20 9.66
N VAL A 49 4.41 1.68 10.03
CA VAL A 49 3.17 0.88 10.04
C VAL A 49 2.13 1.62 9.19
N ARG A 50 1.49 0.93 8.25
CA ARG A 50 0.31 1.44 7.56
C ARG A 50 -0.92 1.05 8.36
N LEU A 51 -1.73 2.04 8.75
CA LEU A 51 -2.97 1.87 9.52
C LEU A 51 -4.17 2.41 8.74
N PRO A 52 -5.32 1.75 8.80
CA PRO A 52 -6.55 2.24 8.20
C PRO A 52 -7.24 3.25 9.11
N VAL A 53 -7.89 4.24 8.52
CA VAL A 53 -8.96 5.01 9.14
C VAL A 53 -10.23 4.65 8.38
N TYR A 54 -10.89 3.57 8.77
CA TYR A 54 -12.07 3.08 8.07
C TYR A 54 -13.27 4.02 8.25
N TRP A 55 -13.89 4.41 7.13
CA TRP A 55 -15.03 5.33 7.18
C TRP A 55 -16.22 4.74 7.94
N ASP A 56 -16.56 3.47 7.72
CA ASP A 56 -17.66 2.77 8.39
C ASP A 56 -17.44 2.62 9.92
N LEU A 57 -16.19 2.50 10.37
CA LEU A 57 -15.88 2.46 11.81
C LEU A 57 -15.81 3.86 12.42
N THR A 58 -15.29 4.84 11.67
CA THR A 58 -15.13 6.22 12.14
C THR A 58 -16.45 6.98 12.16
N GLN A 59 -17.36 6.68 11.24
CA GLN A 59 -18.66 7.33 11.13
C GLN A 59 -19.79 6.28 11.05
N ALA A 60 -19.91 5.46 12.09
CA ALA A 60 -20.93 4.43 12.17
C ALA A 60 -22.39 4.97 12.10
N SER A 61 -22.58 6.27 12.36
CA SER A 61 -23.86 6.98 12.26
C SER A 61 -23.67 8.34 11.59
N PRO A 62 -24.64 8.82 10.78
CA PRO A 62 -24.56 10.13 10.14
C PRO A 62 -24.21 11.26 11.12
N GLY A 63 -23.30 12.14 10.73
CA GLY A 63 -22.92 13.31 11.52
C GLY A 63 -22.12 13.03 12.80
N THR A 64 -21.80 11.78 13.12
CA THR A 64 -21.07 11.41 14.34
C THR A 64 -19.73 10.78 13.99
N LEU A 65 -18.63 11.39 14.40
CA LEU A 65 -17.27 10.89 14.16
C LEU A 65 -16.68 10.31 15.44
N ASP A 66 -16.17 9.08 15.37
CA ASP A 66 -15.47 8.39 16.46
C ASP A 66 -14.12 7.87 15.95
N PHE A 67 -13.04 8.45 16.45
CA PHE A 67 -11.67 8.09 16.12
C PHE A 67 -11.01 7.15 17.13
N THR A 68 -11.78 6.61 18.08
CA THR A 68 -11.25 5.84 19.21
C THR A 68 -10.35 4.68 18.77
N VAL A 69 -10.74 3.95 17.72
CA VAL A 69 -9.96 2.81 17.20
C VAL A 69 -8.59 3.26 16.68
N THR A 70 -8.57 4.28 15.84
CA THR A 70 -7.31 4.81 15.29
C THR A 70 -6.43 5.43 16.37
N ASP A 71 -7.03 6.20 17.30
CA ASP A 71 -6.29 6.81 18.41
C ASP A 71 -5.61 5.77 19.30
N GLN A 72 -6.30 4.66 19.62
CA GLN A 72 -5.74 3.56 20.42
C GLN A 72 -4.54 2.91 19.72
N LEU A 73 -4.62 2.68 18.41
CA LEU A 73 -3.49 2.11 17.65
C LEU A 73 -2.30 3.08 17.60
N LEU A 74 -2.55 4.37 17.44
CA LEU A 74 -1.50 5.39 17.49
C LEU A 74 -0.85 5.48 18.88
N GLU A 75 -1.63 5.32 19.96
CA GLU A 75 -1.10 5.26 21.32
C GLU A 75 -0.17 4.06 21.52
N VAL A 76 -0.53 2.88 21.03
CA VAL A 76 0.34 1.68 21.05
C VAL A 76 1.69 1.96 20.38
N ILE A 77 1.69 2.64 19.23
CA ILE A 77 2.93 3.00 18.54
C ILE A 77 3.72 4.06 19.33
N ALA A 78 3.05 5.06 19.89
CA ALA A 78 3.69 6.08 20.72
C ALA A 78 4.34 5.45 21.97
N ASP A 79 3.67 4.48 22.59
CA ASP A 79 4.18 3.75 23.75
C ASP A 79 5.41 2.92 23.39
N HIS A 80 5.37 2.22 22.26
CA HIS A 80 6.52 1.50 21.71
C HIS A 80 7.70 2.45 21.51
N ASN A 81 7.48 3.60 20.90
CA ASN A 81 8.51 4.59 20.61
C ASN A 81 9.16 5.19 21.85
N ARG A 82 8.49 5.19 23.03
CA ARG A 82 9.11 5.65 24.27
C ARG A 82 10.26 4.78 24.77
N THR A 83 10.28 3.52 24.37
CA THR A 83 11.28 2.53 24.84
C THR A 83 12.13 1.95 23.72
N SER A 84 11.70 2.07 22.48
CA SER A 84 12.45 1.57 21.31
C SER A 84 13.53 2.57 20.86
N SER A 85 14.66 2.04 20.42
CA SER A 85 15.70 2.84 19.76
C SER A 85 15.31 3.25 18.33
N ARG A 86 14.40 2.52 17.70
CA ARG A 86 13.87 2.82 16.37
C ARG A 86 12.53 3.50 16.55
N GLN A 87 12.37 4.66 15.93
CA GLN A 87 11.12 5.40 15.95
C GLN A 87 10.23 4.95 14.79
N VAL A 88 9.12 4.34 15.13
CA VAL A 88 8.09 3.91 14.17
C VAL A 88 7.20 5.10 13.81
N ARG A 89 6.98 5.31 12.51
CA ARG A 89 6.01 6.29 12.00
C ARG A 89 4.85 5.57 11.29
N VAL A 90 3.79 6.31 10.97
CA VAL A 90 2.59 5.76 10.38
C VAL A 90 2.30 6.32 9.00
N ILE A 91 1.77 5.48 8.14
CA ILE A 91 1.02 5.88 6.95
C ILE A 91 -0.45 5.65 7.30
N LEU A 92 -1.27 6.68 7.25
CA LEU A 92 -2.70 6.57 7.47
C LEU A 92 -3.41 6.45 6.11
N THR A 93 -4.15 5.36 5.93
CA THR A 93 -5.00 5.17 4.75
C THR A 93 -6.39 5.71 5.04
N ILE A 94 -6.85 6.65 4.23
CA ILE A 94 -8.15 7.29 4.34
C ILE A 94 -8.87 7.23 3.00
N GLY A 95 -10.18 7.23 3.03
CA GLY A 95 -11.02 7.14 1.85
C GLY A 95 -12.22 6.23 2.07
N ALA A 96 -13.02 6.05 1.03
CA ALA A 96 -14.11 5.09 1.03
C ALA A 96 -13.58 3.67 0.80
N ARG A 97 -12.55 3.53 -0.04
CA ARG A 97 -11.79 2.28 -0.18
C ARG A 97 -10.60 2.29 0.77
N ASN A 98 -10.38 1.16 1.41
CA ASN A 98 -9.27 0.98 2.32
C ASN A 98 -8.73 -0.45 2.20
N PHE A 99 -7.50 -0.68 2.60
CA PHE A 99 -6.95 -2.02 2.52
C PHE A 99 -7.67 -2.99 3.48
N LEU A 100 -7.81 -4.18 3.13
CA LEU A 100 -8.57 -5.30 3.65
C LEU A 100 -9.88 -5.50 2.88
N TYR A 101 -9.92 -6.65 2.21
CA TYR A 101 -11.09 -7.08 1.45
C TYR A 101 -12.31 -7.39 2.36
N PRO A 102 -13.53 -6.99 1.99
CA PRO A 102 -13.89 -6.14 0.85
C PRO A 102 -13.45 -4.70 1.07
N GLU A 103 -12.81 -4.09 0.07
CA GLU A 103 -12.11 -2.82 0.25
C GLU A 103 -13.01 -1.59 0.42
N LEU A 104 -14.26 -1.65 -0.03
CA LEU A 104 -15.20 -0.56 0.20
C LEU A 104 -15.72 -0.60 1.65
N HIS A 105 -15.23 0.33 2.46
CA HIS A 105 -15.59 0.53 3.86
C HIS A 105 -16.56 1.70 4.05
N ALA A 106 -17.56 1.80 3.17
CA ALA A 106 -18.63 2.77 3.32
C ALA A 106 -19.64 2.32 4.39
N PRO A 107 -20.11 3.22 5.29
CA PRO A 107 -21.14 2.90 6.27
C PRO A 107 -22.42 2.45 5.58
N SER A 108 -23.16 1.52 6.18
CA SER A 108 -24.38 0.97 5.61
C SER A 108 -25.48 2.02 5.38
N TRP A 109 -25.46 3.11 6.13
CA TRP A 109 -26.39 4.23 5.99
C TRP A 109 -26.05 5.16 4.82
N ALA A 110 -24.82 5.11 4.27
CA ALA A 110 -24.36 5.98 3.18
C ALA A 110 -24.96 5.61 1.81
N GLY A 111 -25.75 4.56 1.74
CA GLY A 111 -26.43 4.09 0.53
C GLY A 111 -25.91 2.75 0.01
N PRO A 112 -26.47 2.25 -1.08
CA PRO A 112 -26.04 0.99 -1.66
C PRO A 112 -24.59 1.09 -2.17
N ARG A 113 -23.83 0.01 -1.99
CA ARG A 113 -22.45 -0.11 -2.48
C ARG A 113 -22.31 0.13 -3.99
N GLU A 114 -23.38 -0.11 -4.73
CA GLU A 114 -23.48 0.04 -6.19
C GLU A 114 -23.44 1.50 -6.65
N GLN A 115 -23.34 2.45 -5.75
CA GLN A 115 -23.32 3.89 -6.07
C GLN A 115 -22.23 4.61 -5.26
N PRO A 116 -20.95 4.24 -5.39
CA PRO A 116 -19.84 4.94 -4.74
C PRO A 116 -19.72 6.40 -5.21
N GLU A 117 -20.29 6.71 -6.39
CA GLU A 117 -20.42 8.07 -6.92
C GLU A 117 -21.40 8.97 -6.16
N LEU A 118 -22.10 8.44 -5.16
CA LEU A 118 -23.16 9.15 -4.42
C LEU A 118 -22.62 10.33 -3.63
N GLY A 119 -22.07 11.29 -4.37
CA GLY A 119 -21.73 12.59 -3.83
C GLY A 119 -20.67 12.55 -2.74
N LEU A 120 -19.74 11.58 -2.77
CA LEU A 120 -18.64 11.49 -1.82
C LEU A 120 -17.92 12.83 -1.69
N ALA A 121 -17.62 13.48 -2.82
CA ALA A 121 -17.01 14.79 -2.87
C ALA A 121 -17.98 15.98 -2.74
N GLN A 122 -19.29 15.74 -2.63
CA GLN A 122 -20.24 16.84 -2.56
C GLN A 122 -20.06 17.66 -1.28
N GLN A 123 -20.14 18.97 -1.45
CA GLN A 123 -20.05 19.89 -0.32
C GLN A 123 -21.17 19.60 0.70
N GLY A 124 -20.78 19.43 1.98
CA GLY A 124 -21.71 19.11 3.05
C GLY A 124 -22.09 17.63 3.15
N SER A 125 -21.47 16.75 2.36
CA SER A 125 -21.65 15.32 2.53
C SER A 125 -21.00 14.81 3.82
N ASP A 126 -21.52 13.74 4.38
CA ASP A 126 -20.94 13.08 5.55
C ASP A 126 -19.56 12.52 5.25
N TYR A 127 -19.32 12.01 4.02
CA TYR A 127 -18.01 11.57 3.58
C TYR A 127 -16.96 12.69 3.65
N ARG A 128 -17.30 13.86 3.12
CA ARG A 128 -16.42 15.03 3.19
C ARG A 128 -16.12 15.44 4.63
N ALA A 129 -17.13 15.40 5.50
CA ALA A 129 -16.93 15.70 6.91
C ALA A 129 -15.97 14.70 7.59
N TYR A 130 -16.09 13.41 7.27
CA TYR A 130 -15.17 12.37 7.72
C TYR A 130 -13.75 12.61 7.19
N PHE A 131 -13.61 12.83 5.87
CA PHE A 131 -12.32 13.01 5.21
C PHE A 131 -11.55 14.22 5.78
N ASP A 132 -12.21 15.38 5.81
CA ASP A 132 -11.65 16.63 6.33
C ASP A 132 -11.27 16.51 7.81
N ALA A 133 -12.15 15.94 8.63
CA ALA A 133 -11.92 15.78 10.06
C ALA A 133 -10.74 14.84 10.34
N THR A 134 -10.57 13.78 9.54
CA THR A 134 -9.46 12.86 9.64
C THR A 134 -8.13 13.56 9.38
N LEU A 135 -8.04 14.29 8.27
CA LEU A 135 -6.84 15.07 7.92
C LEU A 135 -6.50 16.09 9.01
N VAL A 136 -7.48 16.89 9.43
CA VAL A 136 -7.30 17.93 10.47
C VAL A 136 -6.85 17.33 11.78
N ARG A 137 -7.39 16.17 12.17
CA ARG A 137 -7.05 15.49 13.42
C ARG A 137 -5.60 15.04 13.47
N TYR A 138 -5.12 14.41 12.41
CA TYR A 138 -3.83 13.71 12.44
C TYR A 138 -2.66 14.43 11.78
N ARG A 139 -2.89 15.50 10.99
CA ARG A 139 -1.82 16.23 10.27
C ARG A 139 -0.70 16.76 11.16
N SER A 140 -0.95 16.98 12.44
CA SER A 140 0.06 17.48 13.40
C SER A 140 0.65 16.36 14.26
N SER A 141 0.29 15.12 14.03
CA SER A 141 0.83 13.98 14.77
C SER A 141 2.31 13.79 14.42
N PRO A 142 3.20 13.71 15.41
CA PRO A 142 4.62 13.43 15.17
C PRO A 142 4.86 12.02 14.63
N LEU A 143 3.87 11.15 14.71
CA LEU A 143 3.92 9.80 14.16
C LEU A 143 3.62 9.78 12.66
N LEU A 144 2.90 10.75 12.12
CA LEU A 144 2.48 10.73 10.71
C LEU A 144 3.69 10.85 9.77
N TYR A 145 3.78 9.92 8.84
CA TYR A 145 4.78 9.92 7.77
C TYR A 145 4.19 10.39 6.44
N ALA A 146 3.00 9.88 6.12
CA ALA A 146 2.28 10.18 4.88
C ALA A 146 0.82 9.76 4.99
N TRP A 147 0.02 10.25 4.04
CA TRP A 147 -1.33 9.78 3.78
C TRP A 147 -1.31 8.79 2.62
N GLN A 148 -2.06 7.72 2.71
CA GLN A 148 -2.52 6.98 1.54
C GLN A 148 -3.97 7.37 1.29
N ILE A 149 -4.25 7.88 0.11
CA ILE A 149 -5.59 8.29 -0.28
C ILE A 149 -6.21 7.17 -1.10
N GLU A 150 -7.28 6.60 -0.59
CA GLU A 150 -7.94 5.41 -1.09
C GLU A 150 -7.00 4.18 -1.16
N ASN A 151 -7.56 3.00 -1.35
CA ASN A 151 -6.79 1.79 -1.69
C ASN A 151 -7.18 1.35 -3.08
N GLU A 152 -6.19 1.22 -3.97
CA GLU A 152 -6.40 0.74 -5.34
C GLU A 152 -7.61 1.39 -6.02
N PRO A 153 -7.72 2.75 -6.03
CA PRO A 153 -8.96 3.46 -6.33
C PRO A 153 -9.51 3.19 -7.71
N PHE A 154 -8.65 2.82 -8.67
CA PHE A 154 -9.04 2.61 -10.06
C PHE A 154 -9.08 1.13 -10.46
N ASP A 155 -8.77 0.23 -9.53
CA ASP A 155 -8.72 -1.19 -9.84
C ASP A 155 -10.12 -1.80 -9.81
N TYR A 156 -10.42 -2.51 -10.90
CA TYR A 156 -11.68 -3.24 -11.03
C TYR A 156 -11.54 -4.64 -10.46
N VAL A 157 -12.32 -4.94 -9.44
CA VAL A 157 -12.38 -6.28 -8.84
C VAL A 157 -13.66 -6.98 -9.28
N ALA A 158 -13.57 -7.79 -10.33
CA ALA A 158 -14.70 -8.49 -10.92
C ALA A 158 -15.45 -9.45 -9.96
N ASN A 159 -14.84 -9.77 -8.83
CA ASN A 159 -15.38 -10.73 -7.85
C ASN A 159 -16.08 -10.05 -6.67
N GLU A 160 -16.02 -8.75 -6.55
CA GLU A 160 -16.85 -8.05 -5.58
C GLU A 160 -18.30 -8.05 -6.07
N SER A 161 -19.22 -8.28 -5.15
CA SER A 161 -20.64 -8.50 -5.45
C SER A 161 -21.32 -7.33 -6.19
N THR A 162 -20.61 -6.22 -6.34
CA THR A 162 -21.09 -4.96 -6.90
C THR A 162 -20.39 -4.58 -8.20
N GLY A 163 -19.19 -5.06 -8.43
CA GLY A 163 -18.46 -4.87 -9.69
C GLY A 163 -17.99 -3.45 -10.03
N ASP A 164 -18.41 -2.44 -9.26
CA ASP A 164 -18.21 -1.01 -9.57
C ASP A 164 -17.77 -0.20 -8.33
N ASP A 165 -16.95 -0.77 -7.47
CA ASP A 165 -16.48 -0.06 -6.26
C ASP A 165 -15.27 0.86 -6.57
N GLN A 166 -15.11 1.31 -7.82
CA GLN A 166 -14.06 2.22 -8.22
C GLN A 166 -14.33 3.64 -7.77
N ILE A 167 -13.26 4.35 -7.43
CA ILE A 167 -13.31 5.79 -7.20
C ILE A 167 -13.15 6.51 -8.54
N THR A 168 -13.97 7.52 -8.80
CA THR A 168 -13.86 8.27 -10.05
C THR A 168 -12.59 9.15 -10.06
N PRO A 169 -12.03 9.45 -11.25
CA PRO A 169 -10.91 10.38 -11.35
C PRO A 169 -11.22 11.74 -10.71
N GLU A 170 -12.41 12.26 -10.87
CA GLU A 170 -12.86 13.54 -10.28
C GLU A 170 -12.90 13.48 -8.75
N GLN A 171 -13.30 12.34 -8.19
CA GLN A 171 -13.28 12.09 -6.75
C GLN A 171 -11.83 12.10 -6.25
N MET A 172 -10.95 11.36 -6.90
CA MET A 172 -9.52 11.31 -6.53
C MET A 172 -8.85 12.67 -6.63
N ASP A 173 -9.12 13.43 -7.69
CA ASP A 173 -8.58 14.79 -7.86
C ASP A 173 -9.01 15.71 -6.70
N TRP A 174 -10.27 15.59 -6.28
CA TRP A 174 -10.75 16.33 -5.12
C TRP A 174 -10.04 15.88 -3.83
N GLU A 175 -9.96 14.59 -3.57
CA GLU A 175 -9.34 14.04 -2.33
C GLU A 175 -7.87 14.43 -2.21
N ILE A 176 -7.10 14.29 -3.26
CA ILE A 176 -5.69 14.69 -3.31
C ILE A 176 -5.56 16.21 -3.10
N SER A 177 -6.39 17.00 -3.78
CA SER A 177 -6.38 18.46 -3.64
C SER A 177 -6.75 18.88 -2.22
N GLU A 178 -7.72 18.22 -1.60
CA GLU A 178 -8.15 18.49 -0.24
C GLU A 178 -7.11 18.06 0.80
N ALA A 179 -6.45 16.92 0.57
CA ALA A 179 -5.33 16.48 1.40
C ALA A 179 -4.19 17.52 1.39
N HIS A 180 -3.78 18.00 0.22
CA HIS A 180 -2.76 19.04 0.09
C HIS A 180 -3.21 20.38 0.72
N ARG A 181 -4.48 20.73 0.58
CA ARG A 181 -5.02 21.97 1.16
C ARG A 181 -5.01 21.95 2.69
N LEU A 182 -5.35 20.80 3.29
CA LEU A 182 -5.44 20.67 4.75
C LEU A 182 -4.10 20.28 5.38
N ASP A 183 -3.28 19.54 4.65
CA ASP A 183 -1.96 19.10 5.10
C ASP A 183 -0.91 19.18 3.97
N PRO A 184 -0.34 20.36 3.72
CA PRO A 184 0.67 20.53 2.69
C PRO A 184 2.05 19.93 3.05
N ASN A 185 2.21 19.37 4.25
CA ASN A 185 3.51 18.90 4.74
C ASN A 185 3.73 17.41 4.53
N HIS A 186 2.66 16.63 4.38
CA HIS A 186 2.75 15.18 4.19
C HIS A 186 2.32 14.79 2.77
N ARG A 187 2.99 13.79 2.24
CA ARG A 187 2.70 13.26 0.90
C ARG A 187 1.38 12.51 0.89
N ALA A 188 0.67 12.62 -0.22
CA ALA A 188 -0.49 11.82 -0.56
C ALA A 188 -0.07 10.71 -1.55
N VAL A 189 -0.21 9.46 -1.16
CA VAL A 189 0.16 8.28 -1.96
C VAL A 189 -1.09 7.68 -2.57
N THR A 190 -1.04 7.34 -3.85
CA THR A 190 -2.08 6.58 -4.54
C THR A 190 -1.54 5.20 -4.89
N THR A 191 -2.30 4.16 -4.58
CA THR A 191 -1.92 2.77 -4.80
C THR A 191 -2.60 2.17 -6.03
N THR A 192 -2.03 1.08 -6.54
CA THR A 192 -2.61 0.28 -7.60
C THR A 192 -2.22 -1.18 -7.46
N PHE A 193 -3.16 -2.05 -7.75
CA PHE A 193 -2.93 -3.49 -7.80
C PHE A 193 -2.02 -3.83 -8.99
N ASP A 194 -1.07 -4.65 -8.70
CA ASP A 194 -0.26 -5.48 -9.57
C ASP A 194 0.36 -4.86 -10.84
N ALA A 195 1.54 -4.25 -10.67
CA ALA A 195 2.48 -4.13 -11.78
C ALA A 195 2.98 -5.54 -12.16
N TRP A 196 2.64 -6.03 -13.35
CA TRP A 196 2.88 -7.42 -13.73
C TRP A 196 4.28 -7.66 -14.29
N ASN A 197 4.57 -6.98 -15.39
CA ASN A 197 5.89 -6.93 -16.01
C ASN A 197 5.92 -5.76 -17.00
N VAL A 198 7.13 -5.35 -17.37
CA VAL A 198 7.34 -4.16 -18.20
C VAL A 198 6.53 -4.16 -19.49
N LEU A 199 6.38 -5.30 -20.14
CA LEU A 199 5.67 -5.37 -21.43
C LEU A 199 4.16 -5.16 -21.24
N LEU A 200 3.54 -5.85 -20.28
CA LEU A 200 2.11 -5.71 -20.00
C LEU A 200 1.77 -4.34 -19.46
N ASP A 201 2.57 -3.84 -18.54
CA ASP A 201 2.38 -2.51 -17.96
C ASP A 201 2.52 -1.43 -19.05
N TRP A 202 3.49 -1.59 -19.96
CA TRP A 202 3.64 -0.69 -21.10
C TRP A 202 2.40 -0.74 -22.03
N PHE A 203 1.90 -1.93 -22.33
CA PHE A 203 0.69 -2.07 -23.15
C PHE A 203 -0.52 -1.43 -22.46
N GLN A 204 -0.72 -1.67 -21.17
CA GLN A 204 -1.80 -1.04 -20.43
C GLN A 204 -1.69 0.49 -20.42
N ALA A 205 -0.53 1.05 -20.12
CA ALA A 205 -0.32 2.49 -20.10
C ALA A 205 -0.53 3.16 -21.47
N ASN A 206 -0.18 2.49 -22.59
CA ASN A 206 -0.27 3.07 -23.92
C ASN A 206 -1.55 2.71 -24.68
N LEU A 207 -2.29 1.70 -24.24
CA LEU A 207 -3.52 1.23 -24.87
C LEU A 207 -4.71 1.22 -23.91
N ALA A 208 -4.63 1.99 -22.82
CA ALA A 208 -5.67 2.04 -21.79
C ALA A 208 -7.06 2.25 -22.38
N SER A 209 -7.24 3.24 -23.27
CA SER A 209 -8.53 3.54 -23.88
C SER A 209 -9.11 2.38 -24.70
N VAL A 210 -8.26 1.53 -25.31
CA VAL A 210 -8.71 0.35 -26.05
C VAL A 210 -9.17 -0.73 -25.06
N PHE A 211 -8.42 -0.95 -23.99
CA PHE A 211 -8.78 -1.92 -22.96
C PHE A 211 -10.05 -1.49 -22.21
N GLU A 212 -10.20 -0.22 -21.89
CA GLU A 212 -11.40 0.34 -21.29
C GLU A 212 -12.63 0.16 -22.19
N ALA A 213 -12.50 0.48 -23.47
CA ALA A 213 -13.58 0.26 -24.43
C ALA A 213 -13.98 -1.22 -24.57
N LEU A 214 -13.01 -2.15 -24.44
CA LEU A 214 -13.30 -3.58 -24.49
C LEU A 214 -13.92 -4.13 -23.20
N ARG A 215 -13.56 -3.57 -22.06
CA ARG A 215 -14.03 -4.00 -20.74
C ARG A 215 -15.31 -3.32 -20.30
N GLY A 216 -15.58 -2.14 -20.84
CA GLY A 216 -16.74 -1.30 -20.45
C GLY A 216 -16.55 -0.54 -19.12
N HIS A 217 -15.34 -0.51 -18.58
CA HIS A 217 -15.01 0.22 -17.35
C HIS A 217 -13.55 0.72 -17.41
N PRO A 218 -13.19 1.74 -16.62
CA PRO A 218 -11.81 2.21 -16.49
C PRO A 218 -10.85 1.07 -16.11
N SER A 219 -9.61 1.21 -16.51
CA SER A 219 -8.56 0.23 -16.26
C SER A 219 -7.62 0.78 -15.21
N GLY A 220 -7.65 0.21 -14.00
CA GLY A 220 -6.63 0.48 -12.99
C GLY A 220 -5.27 -0.02 -13.48
N HIS A 221 -4.26 0.85 -13.45
CA HIS A 221 -2.89 0.50 -13.74
C HIS A 221 -1.92 1.56 -13.19
N PRO A 222 -0.64 1.23 -13.03
CA PRO A 222 0.30 2.12 -12.36
C PRO A 222 0.44 3.52 -12.98
N ALA A 223 0.19 3.71 -14.28
CA ALA A 223 0.29 5.02 -14.90
C ALA A 223 -0.75 6.01 -14.36
N VAL A 224 -1.99 5.56 -14.15
CA VAL A 224 -3.07 6.41 -13.60
C VAL A 224 -2.78 6.78 -12.16
N ALA A 225 -2.40 5.81 -11.32
CA ALA A 225 -2.02 6.08 -9.95
C ALA A 225 -0.79 7.00 -9.83
N LEU A 226 0.18 6.87 -10.75
CA LEU A 226 1.34 7.74 -10.83
C LEU A 226 0.97 9.20 -11.17
N GLU A 227 -0.02 9.42 -12.02
CA GLU A 227 -0.46 10.77 -12.37
C GLU A 227 -1.14 11.48 -11.19
N THR A 228 -1.81 10.72 -10.33
CA THR A 228 -2.68 11.24 -9.27
C THR A 228 -1.91 11.63 -8.00
N GLY A 229 -1.14 10.70 -7.40
CA GLY A 229 -0.48 10.91 -6.10
C GLY A 229 0.90 11.55 -6.16
N ASP A 230 1.45 11.94 -5.01
CA ASP A 230 2.85 12.40 -4.84
C ASP A 230 3.86 11.25 -4.89
N ALA A 231 3.40 10.04 -4.68
CA ALA A 231 4.15 8.81 -4.83
C ALA A 231 3.24 7.73 -5.39
N LEU A 232 3.83 6.82 -6.18
CA LEU A 232 3.15 5.64 -6.69
C LEU A 232 3.32 4.50 -5.69
N GLY A 233 2.22 4.00 -5.14
CA GLY A 233 2.17 2.75 -4.39
C GLY A 233 1.89 1.57 -5.31
N LEU A 234 2.71 0.52 -5.21
CA LEU A 234 2.52 -0.73 -5.93
C LEU A 234 2.14 -1.83 -4.94
N ASP A 235 1.05 -2.53 -5.22
CA ASP A 235 0.60 -3.67 -4.42
C ASP A 235 0.91 -4.94 -5.23
N LEU A 236 2.00 -5.64 -4.83
CA LEU A 236 2.62 -6.70 -5.64
C LEU A 236 2.44 -8.09 -5.01
N TYR A 237 1.71 -8.91 -5.71
CA TYR A 237 1.51 -10.32 -5.39
C TYR A 237 2.19 -11.20 -6.45
N VAL A 238 3.07 -12.09 -6.03
CA VAL A 238 3.80 -13.00 -6.91
C VAL A 238 3.10 -14.34 -7.09
N ASP A 239 2.14 -14.63 -6.21
CA ASP A 239 1.29 -15.83 -6.29
C ASP A 239 -0.10 -15.52 -5.75
N GLY A 240 -1.15 -15.97 -6.46
CA GLY A 240 -2.55 -15.74 -6.11
C GLY A 240 -3.47 -16.21 -7.24
N PRO A 241 -4.80 -16.24 -7.01
CA PRO A 241 -5.76 -16.78 -8.00
C PRO A 241 -5.76 -16.03 -9.32
N SER A 242 -5.57 -14.72 -9.28
CA SER A 242 -5.52 -13.85 -10.47
C SER A 242 -4.11 -13.69 -11.05
N THR A 243 -3.09 -14.31 -10.45
CA THR A 243 -1.71 -14.18 -10.93
C THR A 243 -1.56 -14.80 -12.30
N PRO A 244 -1.20 -14.04 -13.34
CA PRO A 244 -0.87 -14.60 -14.64
C PRO A 244 0.44 -15.40 -14.57
N TYR A 245 0.60 -16.34 -15.51
CA TYR A 245 1.83 -17.11 -15.62
C TYR A 245 2.17 -17.99 -14.40
N ARG A 246 1.17 -18.58 -13.75
CA ARG A 246 1.37 -19.54 -12.64
C ARG A 246 2.25 -20.75 -13.03
N PHE A 247 2.45 -21.01 -14.31
CA PHE A 247 3.42 -22.00 -14.80
C PHE A 247 4.89 -21.59 -14.56
N ALA A 248 5.17 -20.32 -14.31
CA ALA A 248 6.50 -19.85 -13.97
C ALA A 248 6.76 -20.03 -12.46
N THR A 249 8.02 -20.26 -12.09
CA THR A 249 8.39 -20.36 -10.68
C THR A 249 8.18 -19.02 -9.95
N VAL A 250 7.94 -19.06 -8.62
CA VAL A 250 7.84 -17.86 -7.79
C VAL A 250 9.08 -16.95 -7.99
N ALA A 251 10.28 -17.50 -8.02
CA ALA A 251 11.50 -16.73 -8.23
C ALA A 251 11.50 -15.97 -9.58
N LEU A 252 10.99 -16.58 -10.64
CA LEU A 252 10.91 -15.94 -11.97
C LEU A 252 9.85 -14.84 -11.96
N ARG A 253 8.67 -15.09 -11.40
CA ARG A 253 7.62 -14.08 -11.25
C ARG A 253 8.12 -12.89 -10.42
N THR A 254 8.83 -13.16 -9.32
CA THR A 254 9.46 -12.11 -8.50
C THR A 254 10.45 -11.26 -9.30
N SER A 255 11.24 -11.88 -10.19
CA SER A 255 12.18 -11.12 -11.02
C SER A 255 11.47 -10.19 -12.02
N TRP A 256 10.35 -10.62 -12.61
CA TRP A 256 9.54 -9.78 -13.48
C TRP A 256 8.94 -8.58 -12.73
N LYS A 257 8.44 -8.81 -11.50
CA LYS A 257 7.96 -7.73 -10.62
C LYS A 257 9.09 -6.72 -10.32
N ALA A 258 10.29 -7.20 -10.04
CA ALA A 258 11.43 -6.30 -9.82
C ALA A 258 11.80 -5.47 -11.05
N GLU A 259 11.61 -6.00 -12.26
CA GLU A 259 11.77 -5.23 -13.50
C GLU A 259 10.67 -4.17 -13.65
N ALA A 260 9.43 -4.53 -13.34
CA ALA A 260 8.32 -3.58 -13.34
C ALA A 260 8.54 -2.45 -12.31
N ILE A 261 9.03 -2.76 -11.11
CA ILE A 261 9.41 -1.73 -10.12
C ILE A 261 10.44 -0.76 -10.70
N ARG A 262 11.50 -1.26 -11.36
CA ARG A 262 12.52 -0.38 -11.98
C ARG A 262 11.95 0.50 -13.09
N TYR A 263 11.08 -0.06 -13.92
CA TYR A 263 10.39 0.67 -14.98
C TYR A 263 9.55 1.82 -14.40
N TRP A 264 8.70 1.53 -13.43
CA TRP A 264 7.85 2.53 -12.79
C TRP A 264 8.64 3.53 -11.96
N SER A 265 9.75 3.11 -11.35
CA SER A 265 10.63 4.04 -10.62
C SER A 265 11.30 5.04 -11.56
N ALA A 266 11.67 4.62 -12.76
CA ALA A 266 12.20 5.54 -13.77
C ALA A 266 11.11 6.53 -14.24
N ALA A 267 9.89 6.06 -14.48
CA ALA A 267 8.75 6.89 -14.83
C ALA A 267 8.41 7.90 -13.72
N ALA A 268 8.35 7.45 -12.47
CA ALA A 268 8.09 8.31 -11.32
C ALA A 268 9.19 9.37 -11.14
N SER A 269 10.46 8.97 -11.24
CA SER A 269 11.59 9.90 -11.14
C SER A 269 11.55 10.99 -12.19
N SER A 270 11.08 10.71 -13.41
CA SER A 270 10.92 11.72 -14.45
C SER A 270 9.88 12.79 -14.12
N GLN A 271 9.00 12.50 -13.17
CA GLN A 271 7.98 13.42 -12.64
C GLN A 271 8.34 13.97 -11.25
N GLY A 272 9.55 13.71 -10.73
CA GLY A 272 9.95 14.10 -9.38
C GLY A 272 9.28 13.31 -8.27
N LYS A 273 8.65 12.18 -8.60
CA LYS A 273 7.95 11.29 -7.67
C LYS A 273 8.78 10.05 -7.33
N THR A 274 8.31 9.27 -6.37
CA THR A 274 8.95 8.04 -5.89
C THR A 274 8.00 6.85 -5.99
N VAL A 275 8.55 5.64 -6.01
CA VAL A 275 7.78 4.40 -5.96
C VAL A 275 7.91 3.77 -4.57
N TRP A 276 6.77 3.34 -4.04
CA TRP A 276 6.64 2.58 -2.82
C TRP A 276 6.08 1.21 -3.14
N LEU A 277 6.51 0.20 -2.44
CA LEU A 277 5.88 -1.12 -2.44
C LEU A 277 4.95 -1.14 -1.22
N THR A 278 3.69 -0.84 -1.46
CA THR A 278 2.68 -0.66 -0.41
C THR A 278 2.06 -1.96 0.07
N GLU A 279 2.12 -2.99 -0.77
CA GLU A 279 1.80 -4.37 -0.38
C GLU A 279 2.78 -5.35 -1.02
N MET A 280 3.78 -5.76 -0.25
CA MET A 280 4.63 -6.86 -0.62
C MET A 280 4.03 -8.15 -0.06
N GLN A 281 3.65 -9.09 -0.93
CA GLN A 281 3.12 -10.38 -0.47
C GLN A 281 4.03 -11.02 0.58
N ALA A 282 3.48 -11.29 1.76
CA ALA A 282 4.17 -11.90 2.88
C ALA A 282 3.32 -12.98 3.57
N GLN A 283 2.41 -13.58 2.81
CA GLN A 283 1.55 -14.70 3.22
C GLN A 283 1.10 -15.49 2.00
N PRO A 284 0.67 -16.74 2.15
CA PRO A 284 -0.03 -17.45 1.08
C PRO A 284 -1.39 -16.80 0.82
N TRP A 285 -1.95 -16.99 -0.36
CA TRP A 285 -3.30 -16.51 -0.64
C TRP A 285 -4.34 -17.35 0.10
N ALA A 286 -5.28 -16.71 0.81
CA ALA A 286 -6.20 -17.43 1.72
C ALA A 286 -7.16 -18.39 1.04
N THR A 287 -7.68 -18.02 -0.16
CA THR A 287 -8.66 -18.83 -0.91
C THR A 287 -8.03 -19.84 -1.86
N ASP A 288 -6.80 -19.63 -2.22
CA ASP A 288 -5.98 -20.53 -3.04
C ASP A 288 -4.54 -20.40 -2.54
N PRO A 289 -4.14 -21.16 -1.51
CA PRO A 289 -2.87 -20.97 -0.84
C PRO A 289 -1.65 -21.10 -1.76
N GLY A 290 -1.82 -21.66 -2.98
CA GLY A 290 -0.76 -21.70 -3.97
C GLY A 290 0.51 -22.34 -3.45
N ASP A 291 1.63 -21.94 -4.04
CA ASP A 291 2.96 -22.45 -3.68
C ASP A 291 3.79 -21.42 -2.90
N PHE A 292 3.22 -20.25 -2.56
CA PHE A 292 3.98 -19.20 -1.88
C PHE A 292 4.26 -19.56 -0.42
N THR A 293 5.53 -19.68 -0.11
CA THR A 293 6.02 -20.13 1.21
C THR A 293 6.77 -19.01 1.93
N ALA A 294 7.03 -19.22 3.21
CA ALA A 294 7.89 -18.33 4.00
C ALA A 294 9.31 -18.18 3.40
N ASN A 295 9.82 -19.21 2.70
CA ASN A 295 11.08 -19.10 1.98
C ASN A 295 10.98 -18.20 0.74
N ASP A 296 9.83 -18.21 0.05
CA ASP A 296 9.61 -17.36 -1.13
C ASP A 296 9.53 -15.89 -0.74
N LEU A 297 8.99 -15.57 0.45
CA LEU A 297 9.08 -14.23 1.03
C LEU A 297 10.55 -13.77 1.14
N LEU A 298 11.44 -14.63 1.62
CA LEU A 298 12.87 -14.30 1.72
C LEU A 298 13.54 -14.16 0.36
N VAL A 299 13.13 -14.95 -0.65
CA VAL A 299 13.57 -14.81 -2.04
C VAL A 299 13.13 -13.45 -2.58
N SER A 300 11.86 -13.09 -2.43
CA SER A 300 11.31 -11.81 -2.86
C SER A 300 12.03 -10.64 -2.20
N ALA A 301 12.27 -10.69 -0.89
CA ALA A 301 13.01 -9.66 -0.18
C ALA A 301 14.45 -9.46 -0.73
N ARG A 302 15.17 -10.56 -1.03
CA ARG A 302 16.51 -10.49 -1.63
C ARG A 302 16.50 -9.88 -3.03
N VAL A 303 15.45 -10.10 -3.80
CA VAL A 303 15.29 -9.51 -5.15
C VAL A 303 14.96 -8.02 -5.04
N TYR A 304 13.97 -7.67 -4.21
CA TYR A 304 13.47 -6.29 -4.11
C TYR A 304 14.41 -5.34 -3.37
N ARG A 305 15.31 -5.82 -2.48
CA ARG A 305 16.25 -4.95 -1.76
C ARG A 305 17.13 -4.08 -2.66
N ASN A 306 17.28 -4.47 -3.93
CA ASN A 306 18.06 -3.74 -4.93
C ASN A 306 17.20 -2.89 -5.86
N ALA A 307 15.89 -2.86 -5.63
CA ALA A 307 14.97 -2.03 -6.39
C ALA A 307 14.98 -0.60 -5.82
N PRO A 308 14.78 0.43 -6.66
CA PRO A 308 14.80 1.83 -6.24
C PRO A 308 13.47 2.20 -5.54
N LEU A 309 13.22 1.60 -4.38
CA LEU A 309 12.05 1.81 -3.55
C LEU A 309 12.36 2.75 -2.39
N GLN A 310 11.44 3.65 -2.06
CA GLN A 310 11.55 4.49 -0.88
C GLN A 310 10.93 3.85 0.36
N VAL A 311 9.85 3.11 0.18
CA VAL A 311 9.09 2.41 1.23
C VAL A 311 8.81 1.00 0.78
N VAL A 312 8.84 0.05 1.71
CA VAL A 312 8.35 -1.33 1.52
C VAL A 312 7.50 -1.72 2.71
N LEU A 313 6.24 -2.04 2.46
CA LEU A 313 5.30 -2.54 3.46
C LEU A 313 4.95 -3.99 3.13
N LEU A 314 5.11 -4.87 4.10
CA LEU A 314 4.75 -6.27 4.00
C LEU A 314 3.25 -6.45 4.30
N TRP A 315 2.58 -7.31 3.52
CA TRP A 315 1.19 -7.69 3.71
C TRP A 315 1.08 -9.14 4.16
N GLY A 316 0.42 -9.40 5.34
CA GLY A 316 0.23 -10.78 5.81
C GLY A 316 0.32 -10.96 7.32
N VAL A 317 0.05 -9.93 8.11
CA VAL A 317 0.19 -9.96 9.58
C VAL A 317 -0.67 -11.02 10.25
N GLU A 318 -1.85 -11.36 9.69
CA GLU A 318 -2.72 -12.42 10.18
C GLU A 318 -2.03 -13.79 10.17
N THR A 319 -1.30 -14.07 9.11
CA THR A 319 -0.50 -15.29 9.00
C THR A 319 0.65 -15.29 10.00
N TRP A 320 1.34 -14.15 10.17
CA TRP A 320 2.47 -14.06 11.12
C TRP A 320 2.02 -14.21 12.57
N LEU A 321 0.84 -13.66 12.90
CA LEU A 321 0.27 -13.80 14.25
C LEU A 321 -0.18 -15.24 14.54
N ALA A 322 -0.54 -16.01 13.50
CA ALA A 322 -0.98 -17.39 13.62
C ALA A 322 0.18 -18.39 13.56
N ASP A 323 1.26 -18.10 12.81
CA ASP A 323 2.38 -19.02 12.56
C ASP A 323 3.74 -18.37 12.86
N PRO A 324 4.46 -18.88 13.88
CA PRO A 324 5.80 -18.38 14.24
C PRO A 324 6.84 -18.45 13.11
N ALA A 325 6.72 -19.41 12.18
CA ALA A 325 7.64 -19.52 11.06
C ALA A 325 7.48 -18.34 10.08
N TRP A 326 6.25 -17.93 9.84
CA TRP A 326 5.95 -16.74 9.03
C TRP A 326 6.38 -15.44 9.73
N MET A 327 6.17 -15.34 11.05
CA MET A 327 6.67 -14.21 11.84
C MET A 327 8.21 -14.09 11.73
N GLN A 328 8.90 -15.22 11.85
CA GLN A 328 10.37 -15.24 11.70
C GLN A 328 10.79 -14.83 10.28
N ALA A 329 10.12 -15.37 9.25
CA ALA A 329 10.42 -15.01 7.85
C ALA A 329 10.16 -13.53 7.57
N ALA A 330 9.06 -12.96 8.05
CA ALA A 330 8.75 -11.54 7.91
C ALA A 330 9.81 -10.66 8.59
N THR A 331 10.22 -10.99 9.82
CA THR A 331 11.29 -10.29 10.53
C THR A 331 12.61 -10.34 9.76
N GLN A 332 12.98 -11.51 9.22
CA GLN A 332 14.19 -11.68 8.41
C GLN A 332 14.10 -10.91 7.08
N ALA A 333 12.95 -10.95 6.41
CA ALA A 333 12.70 -10.23 5.16
C ALA A 333 12.89 -8.72 5.35
N MET A 334 12.35 -8.14 6.42
CA MET A 334 12.56 -6.73 6.76
C MET A 334 14.04 -6.40 6.96
N GLY A 335 14.79 -7.27 7.64
CA GLY A 335 16.24 -7.13 7.81
C GLY A 335 17.00 -7.14 6.47
N VAL A 336 16.60 -8.05 5.55
CA VAL A 336 17.19 -8.14 4.20
C VAL A 336 16.89 -6.88 3.39
N LEU A 337 15.66 -6.38 3.42
CA LEU A 337 15.25 -5.19 2.65
C LEU A 337 16.00 -3.92 3.08
N ARG A 338 16.32 -3.79 4.37
CA ARG A 338 17.09 -2.66 4.91
C ARG A 338 18.58 -2.69 4.57
N THR A 339 19.10 -3.83 4.12
CA THR A 339 20.54 -3.99 3.87
C THR A 339 20.78 -3.86 2.36
N PRO A 340 21.35 -2.72 1.88
CA PRO A 340 21.71 -2.60 0.48
C PRO A 340 22.69 -3.72 0.10
N SER A 341 22.52 -4.33 -1.07
CA SER A 341 23.52 -5.24 -1.60
C SER A 341 24.79 -4.43 -1.90
N ALA A 342 25.94 -4.93 -1.48
CA ALA A 342 27.19 -4.43 -2.02
C ALA A 342 27.08 -4.54 -3.54
N THR A 343 27.17 -3.43 -4.26
CA THR A 343 27.15 -3.40 -5.72
C THR A 343 28.23 -4.37 -6.20
N PRO A 344 27.93 -5.38 -7.03
CA PRO A 344 28.98 -6.17 -7.64
C PRO A 344 29.89 -5.21 -8.41
N ALA A 345 31.21 -5.30 -8.18
CA ALA A 345 32.17 -4.57 -8.98
C ALA A 345 31.88 -4.87 -10.47
N PRO A 346 31.91 -3.85 -11.36
CA PRO A 346 31.72 -4.09 -12.78
C PRO A 346 32.69 -5.20 -13.23
N PRO A 347 32.27 -6.10 -14.09
CA PRO A 347 33.15 -7.13 -14.61
C PRO A 347 34.34 -6.44 -15.29
N ARG A 348 35.58 -6.87 -14.90
CA ARG A 348 36.81 -6.39 -15.49
C ARG A 348 36.91 -6.84 -16.95
#